data_dc5a0a9efbb5c0c63531e40633e1b89f
#
_entry.id   dc5a0a9efbb5c0c63531e40633e1b89f
#
_cell.length_a   1.000
_cell.length_b   1.000
_cell.length_c   1.000
_cell.angle_alpha   90.00
_cell.angle_beta   90.00
_cell.angle_gamma   90.00
#
_symmetry.space_group_name_H-M   'P 1'
#
loop_
_entity.id
_entity.type
_entity.pdbx_description
1 polymer ?
#
loop_
_entity_poly.entity_id
_entity_poly.type
_entity_poly.pdbx_seq_one_letter_code
_entity_poly.pdbx_strand_id
1 'polypeptide(L)'
;MFKNLARLGLSLCVAISAASHAKAMEMQMMPSHHSPIGIMGDHLAMEDKWMISVRLSRMAMKGNQLNGDSILDQDVLQQSNPYASVPNMPMELSVVPQDMTMDMLMVGAMYAPSDALTLMGMVMFNTKEMSLATYNGMMGRSYLGSFDTSSSDLSQASLTALYKLYKTPKHRAHLHLGFTQGVGKNNVMDKVLTPMNMQAVMTLPYGMQSSDRSRRLTVGITNVSTLGGYRLGNQLLFDTALAKKSWTYGDQWNVNSWVQRDFGHDLSFSARLHYKSQQSINGRDVSIMAPVQTANPDNYGGQVVDFAVGMSVASNMFGGNHEKIGMELVLPVKQNKRGLQMESNWSFILGYEITL
;
A
#
# COMPACT_ATOMS: atom_id res chain seq x y z
N MET A 1 10.02 -14.79 -11.12
CA MET A 1 8.64 -14.50 -10.73
C MET A 1 8.00 -13.38 -11.56
N PHE A 2 8.72 -12.32 -11.90
CA PHE A 2 8.25 -11.23 -12.80
C PHE A 2 7.69 -11.69 -14.16
N LYS A 3 8.21 -12.75 -14.76
CA LYS A 3 7.72 -13.28 -16.06
C LYS A 3 6.27 -13.78 -16.02
N ASN A 4 5.77 -14.17 -14.85
CA ASN A 4 4.40 -14.70 -14.72
C ASN A 4 3.37 -13.60 -14.38
N LEU A 5 3.76 -12.57 -13.62
CA LEU A 5 2.88 -11.41 -13.35
C LEU A 5 2.66 -10.56 -14.61
N ALA A 6 3.71 -10.35 -15.43
CA ALA A 6 3.59 -9.66 -16.70
C ALA A 6 2.66 -10.40 -17.69
N ARG A 7 2.63 -11.74 -17.64
CA ARG A 7 1.73 -12.56 -18.47
C ARG A 7 0.27 -12.53 -18.00
N LEU A 8 0.01 -12.43 -16.69
CA LEU A 8 -1.36 -12.23 -16.17
C LEU A 8 -1.91 -10.84 -16.51
N GLY A 9 -1.08 -9.80 -16.39
CA GLY A 9 -1.48 -8.43 -16.76
C GLY A 9 -1.78 -8.31 -18.27
N LEU A 10 -1.02 -8.97 -19.12
CA LEU A 10 -1.19 -8.90 -20.57
C LEU A 10 -2.41 -9.71 -21.06
N SER A 11 -2.75 -10.81 -20.41
CA SER A 11 -3.92 -11.63 -20.78
C SER A 11 -5.26 -10.99 -20.40
N LEU A 12 -5.29 -10.15 -19.38
CA LEU A 12 -6.51 -9.43 -18.98
C LEU A 12 -6.82 -8.26 -19.94
N CYS A 13 -5.82 -7.71 -20.61
CA CYS A 13 -5.99 -6.60 -21.56
C CYS A 13 -6.63 -7.02 -22.91
N VAL A 14 -6.62 -8.32 -23.26
CA VAL A 14 -7.10 -8.80 -24.58
C VAL A 14 -8.64 -9.00 -24.63
N ALA A 15 -9.34 -9.04 -23.50
CA ALA A 15 -10.77 -9.32 -23.47
C ALA A 15 -11.70 -8.07 -23.65
N ILE A 16 -11.14 -6.86 -23.81
CA ILE A 16 -11.92 -5.60 -23.81
C ILE A 16 -12.15 -5.02 -25.22
N SER A 17 -11.70 -5.69 -26.28
CA SER A 17 -11.68 -5.13 -27.65
C SER A 17 -12.99 -5.21 -28.47
N ALA A 18 -14.18 -5.20 -27.86
CA ALA A 18 -15.44 -5.25 -28.58
C ALA A 18 -16.46 -4.21 -28.10
N ALA A 19 -16.16 -2.92 -28.24
CA ALA A 19 -17.18 -1.87 -28.25
C ALA A 19 -16.66 -0.68 -29.08
N SER A 20 -17.03 -0.64 -30.35
CA SER A 20 -16.61 0.40 -31.28
C SER A 20 -17.77 1.31 -31.71
N HIS A 21 -17.46 2.62 -31.69
CA HIS A 21 -17.95 3.72 -32.55
C HIS A 21 -19.31 4.36 -32.25
N ALA A 22 -19.22 5.46 -31.50
CA ALA A 22 -20.00 6.67 -31.78
C ALA A 22 -19.08 7.86 -31.55
N LYS A 23 -18.62 8.49 -32.63
CA LYS A 23 -17.82 9.73 -32.60
C LYS A 23 -18.75 10.91 -32.31
N ALA A 24 -18.93 11.24 -31.03
CA ALA A 24 -19.25 12.60 -30.62
C ALA A 24 -17.89 13.31 -30.40
N MET A 25 -17.78 14.59 -30.77
CA MET A 25 -16.61 15.42 -30.54
C MET A 25 -16.51 15.70 -29.03
N GLU A 26 -16.06 14.69 -28.26
CA GLU A 26 -15.83 14.79 -26.83
C GLU A 26 -14.57 15.60 -26.58
N MET A 27 -14.68 16.59 -25.74
CA MET A 27 -13.56 17.45 -25.30
C MET A 27 -12.52 16.56 -24.64
N GLN A 28 -11.35 16.42 -25.26
CA GLN A 28 -10.24 15.58 -24.77
C GLN A 28 -9.89 15.98 -23.34
N MET A 29 -10.10 15.08 -22.38
CA MET A 29 -9.81 15.37 -20.97
C MET A 29 -8.30 15.43 -20.77
N MET A 30 -7.83 16.53 -20.16
CA MET A 30 -6.41 16.69 -19.81
C MET A 30 -6.00 15.68 -18.73
N PRO A 31 -4.75 15.17 -18.73
CA PRO A 31 -4.26 14.18 -17.77
C PRO A 31 -4.43 14.60 -16.31
N SER A 32 -4.39 15.90 -16.00
CA SER A 32 -4.62 16.42 -14.65
C SER A 32 -6.07 16.37 -14.18
N HIS A 33 -7.04 15.99 -15.03
CA HIS A 33 -8.42 15.77 -14.58
C HIS A 33 -8.53 14.65 -13.54
N HIS A 34 -7.63 13.69 -13.58
CA HIS A 34 -7.38 12.69 -12.54
C HIS A 34 -6.17 13.11 -11.71
N SER A 35 -6.21 12.85 -10.43
CA SER A 35 -5.10 13.13 -9.49
C SER A 35 -3.87 12.27 -9.80
N PRO A 36 -2.74 12.53 -9.12
CA PRO A 36 -1.56 11.67 -9.22
C PRO A 36 -1.91 10.20 -8.96
N ILE A 37 -1.24 9.27 -9.63
CA ILE A 37 -1.59 7.85 -9.64
C ILE A 37 -1.59 7.19 -8.26
N GLY A 38 -0.86 7.75 -7.29
CA GLY A 38 -0.86 7.29 -5.90
C GLY A 38 -2.12 7.64 -5.10
N ILE A 39 -3.04 8.45 -5.63
CA ILE A 39 -4.31 8.81 -4.99
C ILE A 39 -5.42 7.90 -5.52
N MET A 40 -6.25 7.39 -4.61
CA MET A 40 -7.43 6.59 -4.95
C MET A 40 -8.71 7.31 -4.55
N GLY A 41 -9.77 7.17 -5.39
CA GLY A 41 -11.04 7.82 -5.13
C GLY A 41 -10.96 9.34 -5.15
N ASP A 42 -10.13 9.91 -6.02
CA ASP A 42 -9.86 11.34 -6.11
C ASP A 42 -10.98 12.12 -6.80
N HIS A 43 -11.86 11.45 -7.50
CA HIS A 43 -12.96 12.05 -8.27
C HIS A 43 -14.18 11.14 -8.32
N LEU A 44 -15.30 11.70 -8.72
CA LEU A 44 -16.51 10.96 -9.09
C LEU A 44 -16.43 10.60 -10.56
N ALA A 45 -16.81 9.38 -10.92
CA ALA A 45 -16.99 8.98 -12.30
C ALA A 45 -18.13 9.79 -12.96
N MET A 46 -18.14 9.86 -14.27
CA MET A 46 -19.29 10.43 -15.00
C MET A 46 -20.49 9.49 -14.88
N GLU A 47 -21.69 10.08 -14.81
CA GLU A 47 -22.96 9.33 -14.76
C GLU A 47 -23.04 8.30 -15.87
N ASP A 48 -23.48 7.09 -15.54
CA ASP A 48 -23.59 5.92 -16.42
C ASP A 48 -22.30 5.47 -17.11
N LYS A 49 -21.13 5.93 -16.60
CA LYS A 49 -19.81 5.51 -17.09
C LYS A 49 -19.10 4.57 -16.12
N TRP A 50 -18.36 3.65 -16.72
CA TRP A 50 -17.41 2.79 -16.01
C TRP A 50 -15.99 3.34 -16.15
N MET A 51 -15.22 3.23 -15.10
CA MET A 51 -13.78 3.44 -15.14
C MET A 51 -13.08 2.22 -14.56
N ILE A 52 -12.06 1.74 -15.25
CA ILE A 52 -11.23 0.62 -14.79
C ILE A 52 -9.83 1.15 -14.54
N SER A 53 -9.20 0.70 -13.46
CA SER A 53 -7.82 1.04 -13.12
C SER A 53 -7.02 -0.20 -12.75
N VAL A 54 -5.77 -0.23 -13.20
CA VAL A 54 -4.78 -1.24 -12.79
C VAL A 54 -3.54 -0.50 -12.31
N ARG A 55 -3.06 -0.83 -11.11
CA ARG A 55 -1.88 -0.19 -10.52
C ARG A 55 -0.92 -1.25 -10.02
N LEU A 56 0.34 -1.05 -10.33
CA LEU A 56 1.48 -1.82 -9.82
C LEU A 56 2.28 -0.91 -8.89
N SER A 57 2.61 -1.39 -7.72
CA SER A 57 3.47 -0.66 -6.79
C SER A 57 4.55 -1.57 -6.25
N ARG A 58 5.77 -1.07 -6.16
CA ARG A 58 6.89 -1.71 -5.46
C ARG A 58 7.37 -0.80 -4.36
N MET A 59 7.54 -1.36 -3.16
CA MET A 59 8.15 -0.71 -2.00
C MET A 59 9.42 -1.47 -1.63
N ALA A 60 10.51 -0.74 -1.35
CA ALA A 60 11.75 -1.29 -0.83
C ALA A 60 12.01 -0.74 0.58
N MET A 61 12.41 -1.64 1.47
CA MET A 61 12.79 -1.35 2.85
C MET A 61 14.18 -1.93 3.11
N LYS A 62 15.05 -1.17 3.79
CA LYS A 62 16.39 -1.61 4.15
C LYS A 62 16.89 -0.82 5.34
N GLY A 63 17.56 -1.51 6.27
CA GLY A 63 17.98 -0.92 7.53
C GLY A 63 16.90 -0.99 8.60
N ASN A 64 17.28 -0.67 9.83
CA ASN A 64 16.42 -0.75 11.01
C ASN A 64 16.42 0.57 11.76
N GLN A 65 15.32 0.90 12.40
CA GLN A 65 15.17 2.07 13.25
C GLN A 65 14.47 1.73 14.56
N LEU A 66 14.84 2.43 15.62
CA LEU A 66 14.18 2.37 16.92
C LEU A 66 13.56 3.73 17.23
N ASN A 67 12.22 3.80 17.27
CA ASN A 67 11.46 5.03 17.53
C ASN A 67 11.83 6.22 16.64
N GLY A 68 12.23 5.94 15.39
CA GLY A 68 12.58 6.95 14.40
C GLY A 68 14.07 7.18 14.19
N ASP A 69 14.91 6.65 15.07
CA ASP A 69 16.37 6.75 14.94
C ASP A 69 16.94 5.49 14.28
N SER A 70 17.76 5.65 13.24
CA SER A 70 18.43 4.54 12.55
C SER A 70 19.40 3.85 13.50
N ILE A 71 19.37 2.51 13.49
CA ILE A 71 20.25 1.69 14.34
C ILE A 71 20.92 0.58 13.54
N LEU A 72 22.06 0.11 14.04
CA LEU A 72 22.79 -0.99 13.45
C LEU A 72 22.24 -2.35 13.90
N ASP A 73 22.59 -3.41 13.16
CA ASP A 73 22.20 -4.78 13.51
C ASP A 73 22.64 -5.18 14.93
N GLN A 74 23.81 -4.70 15.36
CA GLN A 74 24.32 -4.96 16.72
C GLN A 74 23.41 -4.37 17.80
N ASP A 75 22.80 -3.20 17.54
CA ASP A 75 21.87 -2.57 18.47
C ASP A 75 20.51 -3.31 18.49
N VAL A 76 20.09 -3.85 17.34
CA VAL A 76 18.91 -4.72 17.24
C VAL A 76 19.11 -5.98 18.10
N LEU A 77 20.30 -6.59 18.07
CA LEU A 77 20.63 -7.80 18.83
C LEU A 77 20.69 -7.57 20.35
N GLN A 78 20.78 -6.33 20.81
CA GLN A 78 20.74 -5.97 22.24
C GLN A 78 19.30 -5.72 22.73
N GLN A 79 18.32 -5.69 21.84
CA GLN A 79 16.92 -5.48 22.24
C GLN A 79 16.33 -6.75 22.87
N SER A 80 15.52 -6.57 23.91
CA SER A 80 14.86 -7.66 24.60
C SER A 80 13.92 -8.42 23.67
N ASN A 81 13.92 -9.74 23.77
CA ASN A 81 12.95 -10.58 23.08
C ASN A 81 11.65 -10.62 23.90
N PRO A 82 10.50 -10.18 23.36
CA PRO A 82 9.22 -10.21 24.09
C PRO A 82 8.75 -11.64 24.41
N TYR A 83 9.35 -12.64 23.80
CA TYR A 83 9.04 -14.07 23.99
C TYR A 83 10.11 -14.81 24.81
N ALA A 84 10.98 -14.10 25.54
CA ALA A 84 12.07 -14.70 26.33
C ALA A 84 11.57 -15.66 27.42
N SER A 85 10.32 -15.52 27.89
CA SER A 85 9.70 -16.44 28.85
C SER A 85 9.24 -17.77 28.25
N VAL A 86 9.23 -17.90 26.94
CA VAL A 86 8.88 -19.15 26.24
C VAL A 86 10.09 -20.10 26.27
N PRO A 87 9.91 -21.40 26.62
CA PRO A 87 11.05 -22.33 26.64
C PRO A 87 11.84 -22.33 25.33
N ASN A 88 13.17 -22.37 25.44
CA ASN A 88 14.13 -22.36 24.34
C ASN A 88 14.17 -21.07 23.51
N MET A 89 13.55 -19.97 23.96
CA MET A 89 13.71 -18.67 23.32
C MET A 89 14.88 -17.90 23.94
N PRO A 90 15.68 -17.20 23.12
CA PRO A 90 16.76 -16.35 23.62
C PRO A 90 16.21 -15.14 24.36
N MET A 91 16.99 -14.59 25.30
CA MET A 91 16.61 -13.41 26.11
C MET A 91 16.50 -12.14 25.27
N GLU A 92 17.28 -12.06 24.19
CA GLU A 92 17.36 -10.91 23.29
C GLU A 92 17.03 -11.35 21.87
N LEU A 93 16.76 -10.38 20.98
CA LEU A 93 16.54 -10.66 19.57
C LEU A 93 17.77 -11.32 18.94
N SER A 94 17.58 -12.27 18.06
CA SER A 94 18.63 -13.06 17.44
C SER A 94 18.47 -13.19 15.93
N VAL A 95 17.38 -12.65 15.38
CA VAL A 95 17.11 -12.59 13.93
C VAL A 95 16.87 -11.15 13.55
N VAL A 96 17.61 -10.66 12.56
CA VAL A 96 17.60 -9.26 12.13
C VAL A 96 17.16 -9.17 10.68
N PRO A 97 16.04 -8.48 10.35
CA PRO A 97 15.69 -8.18 8.98
C PRO A 97 16.72 -7.27 8.31
N GLN A 98 17.15 -7.64 7.11
CA GLN A 98 18.18 -6.93 6.33
C GLN A 98 17.56 -6.06 5.25
N ASP A 99 16.72 -6.66 4.42
CA ASP A 99 15.95 -5.97 3.41
C ASP A 99 14.59 -6.65 3.21
N MET A 100 13.65 -5.87 2.69
CA MET A 100 12.31 -6.36 2.33
C MET A 100 11.81 -5.63 1.09
N THR A 101 11.19 -6.37 0.19
CA THR A 101 10.42 -5.81 -0.91
C THR A 101 8.95 -6.20 -0.79
N MET A 102 8.06 -5.29 -1.18
CA MET A 102 6.64 -5.56 -1.28
C MET A 102 6.12 -5.08 -2.64
N ASP A 103 5.65 -6.02 -3.44
CA ASP A 103 4.96 -5.76 -4.70
C ASP A 103 3.45 -5.84 -4.50
N MET A 104 2.72 -4.86 -5.02
CA MET A 104 1.26 -4.80 -4.94
C MET A 104 0.69 -4.63 -6.35
N LEU A 105 -0.29 -5.47 -6.68
CA LEU A 105 -1.17 -5.30 -7.83
C LEU A 105 -2.56 -4.93 -7.33
N MET A 106 -3.05 -3.77 -7.73
CA MET A 106 -4.39 -3.28 -7.42
C MET A 106 -5.20 -3.21 -8.71
N VAL A 107 -6.38 -3.83 -8.71
CA VAL A 107 -7.36 -3.74 -9.80
C VAL A 107 -8.62 -3.14 -9.24
N GLY A 108 -9.06 -2.04 -9.83
CA GLY A 108 -10.23 -1.31 -9.41
C GLY A 108 -11.20 -1.02 -10.56
N ALA A 109 -12.48 -0.92 -10.22
CA ALA A 109 -13.53 -0.44 -11.12
C ALA A 109 -14.39 0.57 -10.39
N MET A 110 -14.84 1.61 -11.11
CA MET A 110 -15.76 2.61 -10.62
C MET A 110 -16.97 2.66 -11.56
N TYR A 111 -18.14 2.87 -10.98
CA TYR A 111 -19.41 3.10 -11.71
C TYR A 111 -20.21 4.19 -11.00
N ALA A 112 -20.74 5.13 -11.76
CA ALA A 112 -21.58 6.20 -11.23
C ALA A 112 -23.04 5.97 -11.61
N PRO A 113 -23.88 5.46 -10.68
CA PRO A 113 -25.32 5.32 -10.93
C PRO A 113 -26.05 6.68 -10.97
N SER A 114 -25.40 7.76 -10.59
CA SER A 114 -25.89 9.13 -10.68
C SER A 114 -24.74 10.13 -10.60
N ASP A 115 -24.97 11.37 -11.01
CA ASP A 115 -23.98 12.47 -10.87
C ASP A 115 -23.56 12.75 -9.40
N ALA A 116 -24.32 12.25 -8.43
CA ALA A 116 -24.05 12.45 -7.01
C ALA A 116 -23.29 11.30 -6.34
N LEU A 117 -23.34 10.10 -6.90
CA LEU A 117 -22.81 8.88 -6.29
C LEU A 117 -21.93 8.12 -7.27
N THR A 118 -20.75 7.72 -6.82
CA THR A 118 -19.88 6.76 -7.50
C THR A 118 -19.57 5.60 -6.56
N LEU A 119 -19.72 4.39 -7.05
CA LEU A 119 -19.33 3.16 -6.38
C LEU A 119 -17.97 2.71 -6.93
N MET A 120 -17.02 2.40 -6.06
CA MET A 120 -15.68 1.94 -6.41
C MET A 120 -15.42 0.59 -5.73
N GLY A 121 -15.21 -0.44 -6.55
CA GLY A 121 -14.73 -1.75 -6.10
C GLY A 121 -13.24 -1.91 -6.36
N MET A 122 -12.49 -2.56 -5.47
CA MET A 122 -11.07 -2.81 -5.64
C MET A 122 -10.66 -4.14 -5.01
N VAL A 123 -9.73 -4.81 -5.66
CA VAL A 123 -9.01 -5.98 -5.13
C VAL A 123 -7.51 -5.70 -5.14
N MET A 124 -6.80 -6.23 -4.14
CA MET A 124 -5.35 -6.05 -3.99
C MET A 124 -4.67 -7.40 -3.78
N PHE A 125 -3.67 -7.66 -4.62
CA PHE A 125 -2.72 -8.75 -4.46
C PHE A 125 -1.41 -8.18 -3.94
N ASN A 126 -0.76 -8.87 -3.01
CA ASN A 126 0.57 -8.52 -2.57
C ASN A 126 1.53 -9.73 -2.64
N THR A 127 2.78 -9.42 -2.93
CA THR A 127 3.91 -10.34 -2.81
C THR A 127 4.95 -9.64 -1.96
N LYS A 128 5.43 -10.33 -0.93
CA LYS A 128 6.42 -9.84 0.01
C LYS A 128 7.60 -10.80 0.03
N GLU A 129 8.80 -10.27 0.01
CA GLU A 129 10.06 -11.00 0.11
C GLU A 129 10.91 -10.29 1.15
N MET A 130 11.49 -11.04 2.09
CA MET A 130 12.31 -10.50 3.17
C MET A 130 13.53 -11.37 3.38
N SER A 131 14.70 -10.74 3.42
CA SER A 131 15.98 -11.35 3.77
C SER A 131 16.29 -11.07 5.23
N LEU A 132 16.72 -12.08 5.97
CA LEU A 132 17.01 -12.01 7.40
C LEU A 132 18.38 -12.64 7.71
N ALA A 133 19.09 -12.06 8.67
CA ALA A 133 20.33 -12.59 9.24
C ALA A 133 20.05 -13.22 10.60
N THR A 134 20.55 -14.43 10.83
CA THR A 134 20.41 -15.15 12.10
C THR A 134 21.74 -15.18 12.85
N TYR A 135 21.66 -14.92 14.15
CA TYR A 135 22.76 -14.96 15.10
C TYR A 135 22.49 -15.99 16.20
N ASN A 136 23.56 -16.53 16.79
CA ASN A 136 23.44 -17.48 17.88
C ASN A 136 22.70 -16.85 19.07
N GLY A 137 21.65 -17.54 19.56
CA GLY A 137 20.81 -17.05 20.64
C GLY A 137 21.33 -17.27 22.06
N MET A 138 22.32 -18.15 22.24
CA MET A 138 22.70 -18.62 23.58
C MET A 138 24.03 -18.03 24.06
N MET A 139 25.05 -17.97 23.22
CA MET A 139 26.39 -17.45 23.58
C MET A 139 27.10 -16.82 22.39
N GLY A 140 27.79 -15.71 22.63
CA GLY A 140 28.73 -15.12 21.69
C GLY A 140 28.13 -14.40 20.48
N ARG A 141 26.82 -14.41 20.27
CA ARG A 141 26.15 -13.68 19.18
C ARG A 141 26.83 -13.84 17.81
N SER A 142 27.40 -15.01 17.55
CA SER A 142 28.03 -15.29 16.25
C SER A 142 26.99 -15.38 15.14
N TYR A 143 27.33 -14.82 13.99
CA TYR A 143 26.54 -14.97 12.79
C TYR A 143 26.47 -16.43 12.36
N LEU A 144 25.23 -16.94 12.12
CA LEU A 144 24.97 -18.32 11.72
C LEU A 144 24.66 -18.44 10.23
N GLY A 145 24.12 -17.41 9.61
CA GLY A 145 23.74 -17.39 8.21
C GLY A 145 22.57 -16.48 7.93
N SER A 146 22.20 -16.39 6.68
CA SER A 146 20.99 -15.67 6.22
C SER A 146 19.99 -16.63 5.58
N PHE A 147 18.76 -16.18 5.53
CA PHE A 147 17.67 -16.89 4.85
C PHE A 147 16.64 -15.89 4.33
N ASP A 148 15.87 -16.32 3.34
CA ASP A 148 14.80 -15.54 2.75
C ASP A 148 13.46 -16.14 3.09
N THR A 149 12.46 -15.30 3.27
CA THR A 149 11.05 -15.68 3.43
C THR A 149 10.18 -14.95 2.43
N SER A 150 9.10 -15.57 2.01
CA SER A 150 8.17 -14.97 1.05
C SER A 150 6.71 -15.24 1.39
N SER A 151 5.84 -14.33 0.95
CA SER A 151 4.40 -14.52 0.97
C SER A 151 3.76 -13.88 -0.24
N SER A 152 2.73 -14.51 -0.79
CA SER A 152 1.99 -13.99 -1.94
C SER A 152 0.55 -14.44 -1.87
N ASP A 153 -0.40 -13.48 -1.92
CA ASP A 153 -1.83 -13.79 -1.85
C ASP A 153 -2.69 -12.60 -2.29
N LEU A 154 -3.99 -12.85 -2.53
CA LEU A 154 -5.02 -11.81 -2.55
C LEU A 154 -5.18 -11.27 -1.12
N SER A 155 -4.77 -10.02 -0.88
CA SER A 155 -4.73 -9.47 0.49
C SER A 155 -6.07 -8.95 0.96
N GLN A 156 -6.75 -8.18 0.12
CA GLN A 156 -8.02 -7.56 0.48
C GLN A 156 -8.91 -7.27 -0.72
N ALA A 157 -10.21 -7.12 -0.45
CA ALA A 157 -11.21 -6.59 -1.36
C ALA A 157 -11.96 -5.46 -0.67
N SER A 158 -12.28 -4.39 -1.39
CA SER A 158 -12.98 -3.22 -0.86
C SER A 158 -14.10 -2.73 -1.77
N LEU A 159 -15.09 -2.11 -1.15
CA LEU A 159 -16.16 -1.37 -1.81
C LEU A 159 -16.27 0.00 -1.15
N THR A 160 -16.22 1.07 -1.94
CA THR A 160 -16.27 2.45 -1.45
C THR A 160 -17.33 3.22 -2.21
N ALA A 161 -18.19 3.92 -1.48
CA ALA A 161 -19.11 4.91 -2.01
C ALA A 161 -18.45 6.29 -1.92
N LEU A 162 -18.44 7.02 -3.03
CA LEU A 162 -18.00 8.40 -3.12
C LEU A 162 -19.26 9.26 -3.34
N TYR A 163 -19.54 10.18 -2.40
CA TYR A 163 -20.75 11.00 -2.44
C TYR A 163 -20.41 12.47 -2.63
N LYS A 164 -20.95 13.08 -3.68
CA LYS A 164 -20.75 14.48 -4.01
C LYS A 164 -21.27 15.41 -2.93
N LEU A 165 -20.41 16.28 -2.39
CA LEU A 165 -20.82 17.38 -1.53
C LEU A 165 -21.13 18.62 -2.36
N TYR A 166 -20.19 19.02 -3.20
CA TYR A 166 -20.38 20.10 -4.15
C TYR A 166 -19.46 19.97 -5.36
N LYS A 167 -19.87 20.58 -6.48
CA LYS A 167 -19.09 20.64 -7.72
C LYS A 167 -19.36 21.97 -8.40
N THR A 168 -18.31 22.71 -8.66
CA THR A 168 -18.28 23.93 -9.45
C THR A 168 -17.20 23.82 -10.52
N PRO A 169 -17.09 24.73 -11.49
CA PRO A 169 -16.02 24.67 -12.49
C PRO A 169 -14.59 24.68 -11.90
N LYS A 170 -14.40 25.26 -10.71
CA LYS A 170 -13.08 25.42 -10.09
C LYS A 170 -12.88 24.57 -8.84
N HIS A 171 -13.94 24.05 -8.22
CA HIS A 171 -13.86 23.33 -6.94
C HIS A 171 -14.78 22.13 -6.95
N ARG A 172 -14.31 21.03 -6.43
CA ARG A 172 -15.12 19.82 -6.19
C ARG A 172 -14.74 19.19 -4.85
N ALA A 173 -15.74 18.70 -4.14
CA ALA A 173 -15.52 17.91 -2.95
C ALA A 173 -16.52 16.75 -2.87
N HIS A 174 -16.06 15.64 -2.29
CA HIS A 174 -16.88 14.46 -2.06
C HIS A 174 -16.43 13.72 -0.80
N LEU A 175 -17.35 12.97 -0.23
CA LEU A 175 -17.14 12.08 0.90
C LEU A 175 -16.76 10.69 0.43
N HIS A 176 -16.03 9.97 1.28
CA HIS A 176 -15.70 8.56 1.13
C HIS A 176 -16.38 7.76 2.25
N LEU A 177 -17.04 6.68 1.90
CA LEU A 177 -17.51 5.65 2.82
C LEU A 177 -17.12 4.30 2.24
N GLY A 178 -16.09 3.69 2.80
CA GLY A 178 -15.50 2.45 2.30
C GLY A 178 -15.61 1.31 3.31
N PHE A 179 -15.82 0.12 2.79
CA PHE A 179 -15.74 -1.13 3.52
C PHE A 179 -14.69 -2.03 2.89
N THR A 180 -13.74 -2.52 3.71
CA THR A 180 -12.67 -3.41 3.26
C THR A 180 -12.74 -4.72 4.03
N GLN A 181 -12.64 -5.84 3.33
CA GLN A 181 -12.49 -7.18 3.88
C GLN A 181 -11.08 -7.69 3.58
N GLY A 182 -10.31 -7.98 4.61
CA GLY A 182 -9.09 -8.76 4.49
C GLY A 182 -9.43 -10.21 4.14
N VAL A 183 -8.93 -10.71 3.01
CA VAL A 183 -9.24 -12.06 2.50
C VAL A 183 -8.02 -12.98 2.47
N GLY A 184 -6.80 -12.43 2.50
CA GLY A 184 -5.55 -13.17 2.46
C GLY A 184 -5.32 -14.04 3.70
N LYS A 185 -4.29 -14.88 3.63
CA LYS A 185 -3.87 -15.74 4.73
C LYS A 185 -3.27 -14.92 5.87
N ASN A 186 -3.58 -15.31 7.10
CA ASN A 186 -2.99 -14.76 8.34
C ASN A 186 -2.18 -15.83 9.12
N ASN A 187 -1.86 -16.94 8.49
CA ASN A 187 -1.07 -18.04 9.00
C ASN A 187 -0.04 -18.53 7.99
N VAL A 188 0.57 -17.62 7.24
CA VAL A 188 1.61 -17.94 6.27
C VAL A 188 2.81 -18.50 7.02
N MET A 189 3.35 -19.60 6.53
CA MET A 189 4.52 -20.29 7.10
C MET A 189 5.62 -20.40 6.04
N ASP A 190 6.87 -20.39 6.48
CA ASP A 190 8.02 -20.62 5.61
C ASP A 190 9.19 -21.24 6.41
N LYS A 191 10.23 -21.67 5.69
CA LYS A 191 11.45 -22.18 6.29
C LYS A 191 12.30 -21.02 6.81
N VAL A 192 12.70 -21.10 8.07
CA VAL A 192 13.54 -20.11 8.72
C VAL A 192 14.79 -20.76 9.32
N LEU A 193 15.87 -20.01 9.39
CA LEU A 193 17.06 -20.41 10.14
C LEU A 193 16.93 -19.93 11.58
N THR A 194 16.83 -20.88 12.52
CA THR A 194 16.65 -20.58 13.94
C THR A 194 17.97 -20.20 14.62
N PRO A 195 17.95 -19.50 15.78
CA PRO A 195 19.15 -19.20 16.58
C PRO A 195 19.88 -20.41 17.14
N MET A 196 19.32 -21.60 17.01
CA MET A 196 19.95 -22.89 17.34
C MET A 196 20.66 -23.53 16.13
N ASN A 197 20.84 -22.80 15.03
CA ASN A 197 21.44 -23.25 13.78
C ASN A 197 20.69 -24.43 13.15
N MET A 198 19.36 -24.41 13.23
CA MET A 198 18.49 -25.42 12.61
C MET A 198 17.49 -24.75 11.68
N GLN A 199 17.15 -25.41 10.59
CA GLN A 199 16.03 -25.00 9.73
C GLN A 199 14.72 -25.55 10.30
N ALA A 200 13.71 -24.69 10.41
CA ALA A 200 12.38 -25.03 10.87
C ALA A 200 11.30 -24.33 10.00
N VAL A 201 10.15 -24.98 9.83
CA VAL A 201 8.98 -24.31 9.24
C VAL A 201 8.22 -23.62 10.37
N MET A 202 8.10 -22.30 10.30
CA MET A 202 7.46 -21.47 11.32
C MET A 202 6.44 -20.51 10.71
N THR A 203 5.45 -20.12 11.52
CA THR A 203 4.53 -19.03 11.16
C THR A 203 5.33 -17.73 11.05
N LEU A 204 5.21 -17.07 9.91
CA LEU A 204 5.93 -15.82 9.65
C LEU A 204 5.39 -14.67 10.49
N PRO A 205 6.21 -13.65 10.80
CA PRO A 205 5.81 -12.46 11.53
C PRO A 205 4.68 -11.68 10.86
N TYR A 206 4.01 -10.80 11.62
CA TYR A 206 2.84 -10.01 11.18
C TYR A 206 3.07 -9.27 9.86
N GLY A 207 4.25 -8.66 9.65
CA GLY A 207 4.58 -7.96 8.42
C GLY A 207 4.59 -8.85 7.17
N MET A 208 4.85 -10.14 7.34
CA MET A 208 4.87 -11.13 6.26
C MET A 208 3.50 -11.82 6.05
N GLN A 209 2.53 -11.63 6.95
CA GLN A 209 1.17 -12.14 6.73
C GLN A 209 0.51 -11.38 5.57
N SER A 210 -0.26 -12.08 4.74
CA SER A 210 -0.92 -11.47 3.58
C SER A 210 -2.08 -10.56 3.99
N SER A 211 -2.76 -10.87 5.11
CA SER A 211 -3.87 -10.10 5.67
C SER A 211 -4.02 -10.39 7.16
N ASP A 212 -4.64 -9.48 7.90
CA ASP A 212 -5.15 -9.72 9.26
C ASP A 212 -6.59 -10.29 9.26
N ARG A 213 -7.19 -10.47 8.07
CA ARG A 213 -8.57 -10.92 7.84
C ARG A 213 -9.63 -10.06 8.54
N SER A 214 -9.28 -8.84 8.91
CA SER A 214 -10.22 -7.90 9.54
C SER A 214 -11.22 -7.34 8.54
N ARG A 215 -12.33 -6.83 9.09
CA ARG A 215 -13.27 -5.94 8.40
C ARG A 215 -12.96 -4.53 8.82
N ARG A 216 -12.80 -3.64 7.86
CA ARG A 216 -12.42 -2.25 8.13
C ARG A 216 -13.42 -1.30 7.51
N LEU A 217 -13.63 -0.19 8.19
CA LEU A 217 -14.41 0.95 7.72
C LEU A 217 -13.44 2.09 7.40
N THR A 218 -13.57 2.64 6.21
CA THR A 218 -12.85 3.85 5.79
C THR A 218 -13.84 4.99 5.63
N VAL A 219 -13.57 6.12 6.28
CA VAL A 219 -14.32 7.36 6.09
C VAL A 219 -13.37 8.47 5.70
N GLY A 220 -13.82 9.40 4.88
CA GLY A 220 -12.95 10.51 4.49
C GLY A 220 -13.59 11.54 3.60
N ILE A 221 -12.77 12.49 3.20
CA ILE A 221 -13.15 13.60 2.34
C ILE A 221 -12.02 13.91 1.36
N THR A 222 -12.38 14.20 0.13
CA THR A 222 -11.46 14.72 -0.89
C THR A 222 -11.98 16.06 -1.40
N ASN A 223 -11.07 17.01 -1.54
CA ASN A 223 -11.31 18.30 -2.16
C ASN A 223 -10.27 18.55 -3.25
N VAL A 224 -10.70 19.03 -4.41
CA VAL A 224 -9.83 19.44 -5.52
C VAL A 224 -10.24 20.82 -5.99
N SER A 225 -9.27 21.70 -6.17
CA SER A 225 -9.43 23.07 -6.61
C SER A 225 -8.55 23.36 -7.83
N THR A 226 -9.04 24.14 -8.77
CA THR A 226 -8.28 24.61 -9.93
C THR A 226 -7.98 26.10 -9.77
N LEU A 227 -6.70 26.47 -9.78
CA LEU A 227 -6.21 27.81 -9.60
C LEU A 227 -5.07 28.12 -10.58
N GLY A 228 -5.28 29.06 -11.50
CA GLY A 228 -4.21 29.56 -12.39
C GLY A 228 -3.53 28.47 -13.24
N GLY A 229 -4.26 27.43 -13.69
CA GLY A 229 -3.72 26.29 -14.45
C GLY A 229 -3.07 25.20 -13.59
N TYR A 230 -3.09 25.34 -12.27
CA TYR A 230 -2.72 24.31 -11.31
C TYR A 230 -3.97 23.63 -10.75
N ARG A 231 -3.87 22.34 -10.48
CA ARG A 231 -4.83 21.59 -9.68
C ARG A 231 -4.22 21.28 -8.32
N LEU A 232 -4.92 21.73 -7.30
CA LEU A 232 -4.56 21.52 -5.90
C LEU A 232 -5.58 20.56 -5.30
N GLY A 233 -5.13 19.52 -4.66
CA GLY A 233 -6.04 18.58 -4.02
C GLY A 233 -5.59 18.22 -2.62
N ASN A 234 -6.58 17.89 -1.79
CA ASN A 234 -6.38 17.40 -0.43
C ASN A 234 -7.32 16.23 -0.19
N GLN A 235 -6.82 15.19 0.46
CA GLN A 235 -7.60 14.03 0.86
C GLN A 235 -7.26 13.66 2.29
N LEU A 236 -8.28 13.45 3.09
CA LEU A 236 -8.18 12.94 4.46
C LEU A 236 -8.99 11.65 4.54
N LEU A 237 -8.35 10.56 4.93
CA LEU A 237 -8.99 9.25 5.13
C LEU A 237 -8.66 8.75 6.54
N PHE A 238 -9.67 8.23 7.21
CA PHE A 238 -9.54 7.47 8.46
C PHE A 238 -10.02 6.05 8.21
N ASP A 239 -9.23 5.08 8.65
CA ASP A 239 -9.50 3.66 8.48
C ASP A 239 -9.41 2.95 9.84
N THR A 240 -10.44 2.18 10.21
CA THR A 240 -10.54 1.49 11.50
C THR A 240 -11.09 0.07 11.36
N ALA A 241 -10.65 -0.84 12.21
CA ALA A 241 -11.16 -2.20 12.26
C ALA A 241 -12.52 -2.26 12.98
N LEU A 242 -13.54 -2.86 12.33
CA LEU A 242 -14.91 -2.98 12.86
C LEU A 242 -15.07 -4.06 13.94
N ALA A 243 -14.18 -5.02 14.00
CA ALA A 243 -14.26 -6.12 14.97
C ALA A 243 -12.86 -6.54 15.41
N LYS A 244 -12.75 -6.83 16.70
CA LYS A 244 -11.54 -7.41 17.30
C LYS A 244 -11.39 -8.87 16.84
N LYS A 245 -10.16 -9.24 16.43
CA LYS A 245 -9.73 -10.61 16.16
C LYS A 245 -8.56 -10.96 17.08
N SER A 246 -7.95 -12.13 16.90
CA SER A 246 -6.72 -12.49 17.62
C SER A 246 -5.67 -11.38 17.48
N TRP A 247 -5.56 -10.81 16.27
CA TRP A 247 -4.80 -9.61 16.01
C TRP A 247 -5.39 -8.84 14.82
N THR A 248 -5.19 -7.51 14.79
CA THR A 248 -5.58 -6.62 13.68
C THR A 248 -4.59 -5.48 13.58
N TYR A 249 -4.32 -5.02 12.37
CA TYR A 249 -3.59 -3.76 12.19
C TYR A 249 -4.35 -2.61 12.86
N GLY A 250 -3.58 -1.69 13.47
CA GLY A 250 -4.14 -0.53 14.16
C GLY A 250 -4.87 0.43 13.23
N ASP A 251 -5.61 1.36 13.83
CA ASP A 251 -6.31 2.42 13.12
C ASP A 251 -5.33 3.34 12.40
N GLN A 252 -5.75 3.89 11.27
CA GLN A 252 -4.86 4.62 10.38
C GLN A 252 -5.50 5.92 9.89
N TRP A 253 -4.71 7.00 9.94
CA TRP A 253 -4.97 8.26 9.26
C TRP A 253 -4.07 8.40 8.05
N ASN A 254 -4.64 8.81 6.93
CA ASN A 254 -3.91 9.16 5.72
C ASN A 254 -4.33 10.56 5.29
N VAL A 255 -3.35 11.44 5.13
CA VAL A 255 -3.54 12.80 4.61
C VAL A 255 -2.69 12.94 3.36
N ASN A 256 -3.31 13.29 2.26
CA ASN A 256 -2.62 13.60 1.02
C ASN A 256 -2.88 15.05 0.65
N SER A 257 -1.84 15.75 0.23
CA SER A 257 -1.94 17.07 -0.39
C SER A 257 -1.09 17.06 -1.66
N TRP A 258 -1.66 17.50 -2.77
CA TRP A 258 -0.94 17.47 -4.05
C TRP A 258 -1.17 18.72 -4.89
N VAL A 259 -0.21 19.00 -5.74
CA VAL A 259 -0.31 19.94 -6.82
C VAL A 259 -0.02 19.25 -8.13
N GLN A 260 -0.74 19.62 -9.17
CA GLN A 260 -0.59 19.05 -10.51
C GLN A 260 -0.75 20.15 -11.56
N ARG A 261 0.01 20.05 -12.65
CA ARG A 261 -0.05 20.98 -13.78
C ARG A 261 0.09 20.23 -15.09
N ASP A 262 -0.72 20.63 -16.06
CA ASP A 262 -0.64 20.14 -17.44
C ASP A 262 0.43 20.90 -18.24
N PHE A 263 1.11 20.15 -19.11
CA PHE A 263 2.05 20.65 -20.12
C PHE A 263 1.58 20.15 -21.48
N GLY A 264 0.93 21.05 -22.25
CA GLY A 264 0.22 20.65 -23.46
C GLY A 264 -1.08 19.91 -23.13
N HIS A 265 -1.51 19.03 -24.04
CA HIS A 265 -2.76 18.28 -23.89
C HIS A 265 -2.56 16.88 -23.32
N ASP A 266 -1.36 16.32 -23.39
CA ASP A 266 -1.12 14.90 -23.17
C ASP A 266 -0.28 14.61 -21.92
N LEU A 267 0.35 15.60 -21.31
CA LEU A 267 1.31 15.41 -20.23
C LEU A 267 0.96 16.27 -19.02
N SER A 268 1.05 15.69 -17.84
CA SER A 268 0.99 16.43 -16.57
C SER A 268 2.08 15.96 -15.60
N PHE A 269 2.56 16.90 -14.77
CA PHE A 269 3.45 16.61 -13.66
C PHE A 269 2.76 16.90 -12.35
N SER A 270 3.15 16.18 -11.31
CA SER A 270 2.58 16.31 -9.97
C SER A 270 3.65 16.24 -8.90
N ALA A 271 3.38 16.92 -7.77
CA ALA A 271 4.08 16.73 -6.51
C ALA A 271 3.05 16.47 -5.42
N ARG A 272 3.33 15.53 -4.52
CA ARG A 272 2.43 15.13 -3.44
C ARG A 272 3.19 14.99 -2.13
N LEU A 273 2.57 15.46 -1.06
CA LEU A 273 2.93 15.13 0.31
C LEU A 273 1.90 14.14 0.86
N HIS A 274 2.39 13.07 1.46
CA HIS A 274 1.58 12.07 2.12
C HIS A 274 2.01 11.96 3.57
N TYR A 275 1.06 12.13 4.49
CA TYR A 275 1.24 11.85 5.92
C TYR A 275 0.41 10.63 6.28
N LYS A 276 1.06 9.66 6.88
CA LYS A 276 0.44 8.46 7.44
C LYS A 276 0.71 8.39 8.92
N SER A 277 -0.35 8.21 9.71
CA SER A 277 -0.25 7.87 11.13
C SER A 277 -1.02 6.58 11.37
N GLN A 278 -0.36 5.60 11.95
CA GLN A 278 -0.95 4.28 12.22
C GLN A 278 -0.70 3.87 13.66
N GLN A 279 -1.69 3.27 14.31
CA GLN A 279 -1.53 2.67 15.63
C GLN A 279 -0.83 1.31 15.52
N SER A 280 -0.32 0.80 16.65
CA SER A 280 0.26 -0.55 16.74
C SER A 280 -0.80 -1.61 16.42
N ILE A 281 -0.35 -2.83 16.17
CA ILE A 281 -1.23 -4.00 16.06
C ILE A 281 -2.00 -4.19 17.37
N ASN A 282 -3.30 -4.41 17.26
CA ASN A 282 -4.16 -4.76 18.39
C ASN A 282 -4.24 -6.28 18.51
N GLY A 283 -3.99 -6.81 19.72
CA GLY A 283 -4.00 -8.23 19.99
C GLY A 283 -2.68 -8.93 19.64
N ARG A 284 -2.66 -10.25 19.82
CA ARG A 284 -1.48 -11.11 19.56
C ARG A 284 -1.93 -12.46 19.03
N ASP A 285 -1.14 -13.02 18.13
CA ASP A 285 -1.29 -14.40 17.68
C ASP A 285 -0.25 -15.28 18.38
N VAL A 286 -0.72 -16.29 19.08
CA VAL A 286 0.15 -17.22 19.81
C VAL A 286 1.02 -18.09 18.91
N SER A 287 0.72 -18.16 17.63
CA SER A 287 1.53 -18.88 16.64
C SER A 287 2.70 -18.03 16.09
N ILE A 288 2.66 -16.70 16.31
CA ILE A 288 3.68 -15.75 15.87
C ILE A 288 4.61 -15.44 17.04
N MET A 289 5.52 -16.35 17.32
CA MET A 289 6.53 -16.19 18.37
C MET A 289 7.91 -16.47 17.78
N ALA A 290 8.73 -15.43 17.65
CA ALA A 290 10.10 -15.55 17.13
C ALA A 290 10.97 -14.45 17.70
N PRO A 291 12.30 -14.67 17.89
CA PRO A 291 13.22 -13.67 18.39
C PRO A 291 13.65 -12.67 17.30
N VAL A 292 12.65 -12.08 16.65
CA VAL A 292 12.77 -11.08 15.59
C VAL A 292 11.83 -9.92 15.88
N GLN A 293 12.26 -8.70 15.59
CA GLN A 293 11.49 -7.48 15.86
C GLN A 293 10.09 -7.47 15.26
N THR A 294 9.92 -8.06 14.07
CA THR A 294 8.66 -8.09 13.32
C THR A 294 7.63 -9.07 13.90
N ALA A 295 8.01 -9.93 14.86
CA ALA A 295 7.09 -10.77 15.61
C ALA A 295 6.43 -10.03 16.78
N ASN A 296 6.97 -8.87 17.21
CA ASN A 296 6.37 -8.07 18.26
C ASN A 296 5.27 -7.15 17.69
N PRO A 297 3.99 -7.30 18.08
CA PRO A 297 2.90 -6.45 17.59
C PRO A 297 3.04 -4.98 18.03
N ASP A 298 3.79 -4.69 19.10
CA ASP A 298 4.05 -3.34 19.58
C ASP A 298 5.05 -2.57 18.67
N ASN A 299 5.84 -3.30 17.86
CA ASN A 299 6.76 -2.74 16.87
C ASN A 299 6.07 -2.47 15.53
N TYR A 300 4.87 -1.89 15.57
CA TYR A 300 4.09 -1.52 14.38
C TYR A 300 3.46 -0.15 14.56
N GLY A 301 3.12 0.47 13.44
CA GLY A 301 2.55 1.81 13.44
C GLY A 301 3.63 2.89 13.57
N GLY A 302 3.19 4.09 13.95
CA GLY A 302 4.00 5.31 13.97
C GLY A 302 3.54 6.31 12.92
N GLN A 303 4.40 7.26 12.61
CA GLN A 303 4.11 8.37 11.71
C GLN A 303 5.16 8.42 10.60
N VAL A 304 4.69 8.59 9.36
CA VAL A 304 5.56 8.70 8.18
C VAL A 304 5.09 9.89 7.35
N VAL A 305 6.02 10.66 6.85
CA VAL A 305 5.81 11.72 5.86
C VAL A 305 6.58 11.34 4.61
N ASP A 306 5.87 11.20 3.51
CA ASP A 306 6.44 10.90 2.21
C ASP A 306 6.29 12.12 1.28
N PHE A 307 7.29 12.33 0.42
CA PHE A 307 7.21 13.21 -0.72
C PHE A 307 7.21 12.38 -2.00
N ALA A 308 6.31 12.71 -2.92
CA ALA A 308 6.22 12.01 -4.18
C ALA A 308 6.25 12.98 -5.36
N VAL A 309 6.90 12.55 -6.43
CA VAL A 309 6.88 13.21 -7.73
C VAL A 309 6.27 12.27 -8.75
N GLY A 310 5.38 12.79 -9.58
CA GLY A 310 4.64 11.97 -10.52
C GLY A 310 4.52 12.64 -11.89
N MET A 311 4.25 11.78 -12.86
CA MET A 311 3.94 12.16 -14.24
C MET A 311 2.74 11.34 -14.71
N SER A 312 1.87 11.96 -15.49
CA SER A 312 0.75 11.28 -16.14
C SER A 312 0.69 11.68 -17.60
N VAL A 313 0.42 10.70 -18.45
CA VAL A 313 0.32 10.88 -19.91
C VAL A 313 -1.06 10.41 -20.35
N ALA A 314 -1.76 11.23 -21.16
CA ALA A 314 -2.95 10.79 -21.87
C ALA A 314 -2.55 9.70 -22.88
N SER A 315 -3.38 8.67 -22.98
CA SER A 315 -3.12 7.51 -23.86
C SER A 315 -4.36 7.26 -24.72
N ASN A 316 -4.16 6.68 -25.88
CA ASN A 316 -5.21 6.17 -26.76
C ASN A 316 -4.89 4.71 -27.16
N MET A 317 -4.21 3.98 -26.27
CA MET A 317 -3.66 2.64 -26.56
C MET A 317 -4.75 1.61 -26.89
N PHE A 318 -5.91 1.72 -26.25
CA PHE A 318 -7.04 0.80 -26.45
C PHE A 318 -8.25 1.45 -27.10
N GLY A 319 -8.12 2.70 -27.58
CA GLY A 319 -9.19 3.42 -28.27
C GLY A 319 -10.31 3.93 -27.38
N GLY A 320 -10.08 3.97 -26.06
CA GLY A 320 -10.97 4.61 -25.09
C GLY A 320 -10.86 6.13 -25.15
N ASN A 321 -11.95 6.81 -24.80
CA ASN A 321 -11.98 8.28 -24.91
C ASN A 321 -11.16 8.99 -23.81
N HIS A 322 -10.81 8.29 -22.72
CA HIS A 322 -10.12 8.88 -21.57
C HIS A 322 -9.21 7.83 -20.94
N GLU A 323 -8.07 7.63 -21.58
CA GLU A 323 -7.02 6.74 -21.06
C GLU A 323 -5.89 7.55 -20.46
N LYS A 324 -5.34 7.07 -19.36
CA LYS A 324 -4.21 7.68 -18.67
C LYS A 324 -3.22 6.62 -18.19
N ILE A 325 -1.94 6.85 -18.46
CA ILE A 325 -0.83 6.15 -17.80
C ILE A 325 -0.23 7.13 -16.81
N GLY A 326 -0.08 6.71 -15.56
CA GLY A 326 0.55 7.50 -14.51
C GLY A 326 1.69 6.76 -13.86
N MET A 327 2.73 7.48 -13.47
CA MET A 327 3.81 6.96 -12.64
C MET A 327 4.15 7.92 -11.51
N GLU A 328 4.59 7.39 -10.37
CA GLU A 328 4.95 8.17 -9.22
C GLU A 328 6.12 7.51 -8.47
N LEU A 329 7.15 8.28 -8.15
CA LEU A 329 8.22 7.91 -7.24
C LEU A 329 7.95 8.55 -5.89
N VAL A 330 7.92 7.74 -4.84
CA VAL A 330 7.62 8.14 -3.46
C VAL A 330 8.86 7.93 -2.61
N LEU A 331 9.29 8.98 -1.92
CA LEU A 331 10.47 8.99 -1.05
C LEU A 331 10.02 9.39 0.37
N PRO A 332 10.35 8.60 1.40
CA PRO A 332 10.10 8.98 2.77
C PRO A 332 11.01 10.15 3.17
N VAL A 333 10.40 11.24 3.65
CA VAL A 333 11.11 12.43 4.14
C VAL A 333 11.35 12.34 5.65
N LYS A 334 10.37 11.79 6.37
CA LYS A 334 10.46 11.58 7.81
C LYS A 334 9.74 10.29 8.21
N GLN A 335 10.40 9.48 9.01
CA GLN A 335 9.85 8.25 9.54
C GLN A 335 10.03 8.23 11.06
N ASN A 336 8.95 8.36 11.79
CA ASN A 336 8.93 8.18 13.25
C ASN A 336 8.04 6.95 13.53
N LYS A 337 8.58 5.77 13.23
CA LYS A 337 7.91 4.49 13.44
C LYS A 337 8.06 4.07 14.90
N ARG A 338 6.99 3.52 15.46
CA ARG A 338 6.95 3.10 16.87
C ARG A 338 7.73 1.81 17.08
N GLY A 339 8.58 1.78 18.12
CA GLY A 339 9.40 0.62 18.44
C GLY A 339 10.45 0.33 17.38
N LEU A 340 10.79 -0.93 17.23
CA LEU A 340 11.84 -1.41 16.34
C LEU A 340 11.24 -1.88 15.00
N GLN A 341 11.48 -1.14 13.93
CA GLN A 341 10.94 -1.43 12.58
C GLN A 341 12.01 -1.23 11.51
N MET A 342 11.79 -1.84 10.34
CA MET A 342 12.61 -1.56 9.15
C MET A 342 12.35 -0.14 8.62
N GLU A 343 13.37 0.47 8.04
CA GLU A 343 13.25 1.74 7.33
C GLU A 343 12.66 1.53 5.93
N SER A 344 11.78 2.43 5.51
CA SER A 344 11.32 2.52 4.11
C SER A 344 12.31 3.37 3.32
N ASN A 345 12.72 2.93 2.13
CA ASN A 345 13.69 3.66 1.32
C ASN A 345 13.02 4.38 0.16
N TRP A 346 12.18 3.68 -0.59
CA TRP A 346 11.44 4.25 -1.70
C TRP A 346 10.24 3.38 -2.06
N SER A 347 9.27 3.98 -2.78
CA SER A 347 8.22 3.24 -3.47
C SER A 347 8.04 3.81 -4.87
N PHE A 348 7.70 2.94 -5.81
CA PHE A 348 7.36 3.31 -7.19
C PHE A 348 5.97 2.79 -7.53
N ILE A 349 5.15 3.63 -8.14
CA ILE A 349 3.78 3.30 -8.56
C ILE A 349 3.69 3.53 -10.06
N LEU A 350 3.16 2.54 -10.77
CA LEU A 350 2.78 2.62 -12.18
C LEU A 350 1.31 2.24 -12.29
N GLY A 351 0.53 3.02 -13.01
CA GLY A 351 -0.88 2.71 -13.18
C GLY A 351 -1.43 3.10 -14.54
N TYR A 352 -2.48 2.39 -14.91
CA TYR A 352 -3.28 2.63 -16.10
C TYR A 352 -4.75 2.79 -15.69
N GLU A 353 -5.41 3.78 -16.27
CA GLU A 353 -6.82 4.09 -16.04
C GLU A 353 -7.51 4.32 -17.38
N ILE A 354 -8.72 3.76 -17.53
CA ILE A 354 -9.56 3.91 -18.72
C ILE A 354 -11.02 4.13 -18.33
N THR A 355 -11.68 5.08 -18.99
CA THR A 355 -13.12 5.30 -18.89
C THR A 355 -13.83 4.71 -20.13
N LEU A 356 -14.90 3.92 -19.87
CA LEU A 356 -15.67 3.19 -20.86
C LEU A 356 -17.03 3.85 -21.09
#